data_24d50847d6058c13a9e7aa989d0bad29
#
_entry.id   24d50847d6058c13a9e7aa989d0bad29
#
_cell.length_a   1.000
_cell.length_b   1.000
_cell.length_c   1.000
_cell.angle_alpha   90.00
_cell.angle_beta   90.00
_cell.angle_gamma   90.00
#
_symmetry.space_group_name_H-M   'P 1'
#
loop_
_entity.id
_entity.type
_entity.pdbx_description
1 polymer ?
#
loop_
_entity_poly.entity_id
_entity_poly.type
_entity_poly.pdbx_seq_one_letter_code
_entity_poly.pdbx_strand_id
1 'polypeptide(L)'
;MRVDILTREYPPHIYGGAGVHVTELAAVLRRHLDVRVRAFDGPRDEPGVTGYDALGGGVGDASLDVLAHNLPMAKDCGGADLVHSHTWYANMAGHLAARLHGIPHVLSAHSLEPLRPWKAEQLGGGYRVSSWIEKTAYEAADGIIAVSEGMRQDVLRCYPDVDPGKVLVVHNGIDVDAWAAPSTDEARAKADAVVAEHGIDPSRPAIVFVGRITRQKGLPYFLKAVERLPRDIQVVLCAGAPDTKEIAAEVSGAVAKLQEERDGVVWIEKMLPRDELVAVLDACTAFVCPSVYEPLGIVNLEAMAVGLPVVATATGGIPEVVVPGETGTLVAIEQEQDGTGTPLDPEGFAADLAAALTDMVADEARARVMGEAGRRRAAESFSWDAIGERTLSVYRSILG
;
A
#
# COMPACT_ATOMS: atom_id res chain seq x y z
N MET A 1 -7.65 -8.38 27.56
CA MET A 1 -7.07 -7.12 27.03
C MET A 1 -8.01 -6.57 25.99
N ARG A 2 -8.40 -5.29 26.14
CA ARG A 2 -9.19 -4.55 25.17
C ARG A 2 -8.30 -3.57 24.41
N VAL A 3 -8.31 -3.64 23.08
CA VAL A 3 -7.59 -2.72 22.20
C VAL A 3 -8.60 -1.96 21.34
N ASP A 4 -8.53 -0.64 21.36
CA ASP A 4 -9.33 0.21 20.49
C ASP A 4 -8.46 0.62 19.27
N ILE A 5 -8.82 0.13 18.08
CA ILE A 5 -8.17 0.49 16.81
C ILE A 5 -8.85 1.72 16.23
N LEU A 6 -8.05 2.75 15.95
CA LEU A 6 -8.51 4.04 15.47
C LEU A 6 -8.08 4.22 14.01
N THR A 7 -9.03 4.45 13.11
CA THR A 7 -8.76 4.54 11.69
C THR A 7 -9.74 5.50 10.98
N ARG A 8 -9.33 6.02 9.83
CA ARG A 8 -10.27 6.69 8.93
C ARG A 8 -11.08 5.67 8.14
N GLU A 9 -10.40 4.63 7.62
CA GLU A 9 -10.94 3.69 6.65
C GLU A 9 -11.28 2.37 7.32
N TYR A 10 -12.51 1.90 7.13
CA TYR A 10 -12.97 0.56 7.51
C TYR A 10 -14.20 0.20 6.65
N PRO A 11 -14.46 -1.09 6.38
CA PRO A 11 -15.61 -1.47 5.55
C PRO A 11 -16.93 -0.82 5.99
N PRO A 12 -17.78 -0.39 5.04
CA PRO A 12 -17.63 -0.51 3.59
C PRO A 12 -16.81 0.61 2.93
N HIS A 13 -16.27 1.58 3.68
CA HIS A 13 -15.55 2.75 3.17
C HIS A 13 -14.04 2.53 3.23
N ILE A 14 -13.50 1.87 2.21
CA ILE A 14 -12.06 1.64 2.02
C ILE A 14 -11.58 2.39 0.78
N TYR A 15 -10.51 3.17 0.91
CA TYR A 15 -9.92 3.97 -0.18
C TYR A 15 -8.51 3.51 -0.55
N GLY A 16 -7.84 2.76 0.34
CA GLY A 16 -6.46 2.36 0.12
C GLY A 16 -5.97 1.23 1.01
N GLY A 17 -4.67 0.93 0.90
CA GLY A 17 -4.05 -0.19 1.61
C GLY A 17 -4.14 -0.11 3.13
N ALA A 18 -4.23 1.09 3.71
CA ALA A 18 -4.38 1.24 5.16
C ALA A 18 -5.73 0.68 5.65
N GLY A 19 -6.82 0.92 4.91
CA GLY A 19 -8.13 0.37 5.24
C GLY A 19 -8.19 -1.15 5.12
N VAL A 20 -7.57 -1.72 4.08
CA VAL A 20 -7.42 -3.17 3.93
C VAL A 20 -6.61 -3.74 5.12
N HIS A 21 -5.46 -3.12 5.44
CA HIS A 21 -4.63 -3.54 6.56
C HIS A 21 -5.40 -3.56 7.88
N VAL A 22 -6.13 -2.48 8.20
CA VAL A 22 -6.90 -2.41 9.46
C VAL A 22 -8.00 -3.46 9.52
N THR A 23 -8.66 -3.72 8.40
CA THR A 23 -9.73 -4.74 8.31
C THR A 23 -9.18 -6.12 8.66
N GLU A 24 -8.13 -6.54 8.01
CA GLU A 24 -7.52 -7.85 8.20
C GLU A 24 -6.84 -7.97 9.58
N LEU A 25 -6.11 -6.94 10.01
CA LEU A 25 -5.49 -6.92 11.32
C LEU A 25 -6.54 -7.03 12.44
N ALA A 26 -7.63 -6.27 12.35
CA ALA A 26 -8.72 -6.35 13.33
C ALA A 26 -9.35 -7.76 13.37
N ALA A 27 -9.55 -8.39 12.21
CA ALA A 27 -10.10 -9.74 12.12
C ALA A 27 -9.19 -10.77 12.80
N VAL A 28 -7.89 -10.71 12.57
CA VAL A 28 -6.90 -11.61 13.20
C VAL A 28 -6.80 -11.35 14.70
N LEU A 29 -6.70 -10.11 15.13
CA LEU A 29 -6.57 -9.76 16.55
C LEU A 29 -7.81 -10.11 17.37
N ARG A 30 -9.02 -10.04 16.79
CA ARG A 30 -10.28 -10.46 17.44
C ARG A 30 -10.31 -11.92 17.86
N ARG A 31 -9.45 -12.77 17.31
CA ARG A 31 -9.29 -14.17 17.75
C ARG A 31 -8.62 -14.28 19.13
N HIS A 32 -7.93 -13.23 19.57
CA HIS A 32 -7.08 -13.22 20.76
C HIS A 32 -7.48 -12.15 21.79
N LEU A 33 -8.17 -11.07 21.35
CA LEU A 33 -8.43 -9.87 22.13
C LEU A 33 -9.86 -9.35 21.94
N ASP A 34 -10.34 -8.53 22.90
CA ASP A 34 -11.48 -7.63 22.66
C ASP A 34 -11.01 -6.44 21.83
N VAL A 35 -11.23 -6.53 20.51
CA VAL A 35 -10.86 -5.47 19.55
C VAL A 35 -12.09 -4.65 19.21
N ARG A 36 -12.02 -3.34 19.47
CA ARG A 36 -13.02 -2.37 19.03
C ARG A 36 -12.44 -1.46 17.97
N VAL A 37 -13.14 -1.35 16.86
CA VAL A 37 -12.74 -0.45 15.77
C VAL A 37 -13.53 0.85 15.86
N ARG A 38 -12.82 1.97 15.79
CA ARG A 38 -13.39 3.31 15.75
C ARG A 38 -12.99 3.94 14.44
N ALA A 39 -13.96 4.12 13.54
CA ALA A 39 -13.73 4.59 12.18
C ALA A 39 -14.48 5.89 11.89
N PHE A 40 -14.06 6.59 10.84
CA PHE A 40 -14.85 7.69 10.29
C PHE A 40 -16.11 7.14 9.59
N ASP A 41 -16.96 8.06 9.15
CA ASP A 41 -18.18 7.75 8.39
C ASP A 41 -19.17 6.86 9.19
N GLY A 42 -19.78 7.42 10.22
CA GLY A 42 -20.80 6.75 11.03
C GLY A 42 -22.19 6.83 10.39
N PRO A 43 -23.19 6.17 10.99
CA PRO A 43 -23.09 5.11 11.98
C PRO A 43 -22.75 3.74 11.38
N ARG A 44 -22.41 2.77 12.25
CA ARG A 44 -22.08 1.38 11.87
C ARG A 44 -22.89 0.39 12.69
N ASP A 45 -23.38 -0.67 12.05
CA ASP A 45 -24.19 -1.71 12.71
C ASP A 45 -23.38 -2.98 13.06
N GLU A 46 -22.09 -3.02 12.72
CA GLU A 46 -21.23 -4.16 13.01
C GLU A 46 -20.83 -4.20 14.50
N PRO A 47 -21.00 -5.33 15.19
CA PRO A 47 -20.59 -5.47 16.59
C PRO A 47 -19.10 -5.16 16.80
N GLY A 48 -18.78 -4.30 17.77
CA GLY A 48 -17.42 -3.88 18.05
C GLY A 48 -16.85 -2.85 17.07
N VAL A 49 -17.67 -2.30 16.19
CA VAL A 49 -17.32 -1.19 15.31
C VAL A 49 -18.18 0.03 15.62
N THR A 50 -17.55 1.18 15.77
CA THR A 50 -18.25 2.46 15.96
C THR A 50 -17.79 3.42 14.88
N GLY A 51 -18.76 3.95 14.10
CA GLY A 51 -18.51 5.01 13.14
C GLY A 51 -18.79 6.39 13.75
N TYR A 52 -17.98 7.35 13.37
CA TYR A 52 -18.05 8.72 13.88
C TYR A 52 -18.24 9.72 12.73
N ASP A 53 -19.22 10.60 12.88
CA ASP A 53 -19.33 11.79 12.07
C ASP A 53 -18.50 12.92 12.68
N ALA A 54 -18.16 13.92 11.88
CA ALA A 54 -17.48 15.11 12.38
C ALA A 54 -18.32 15.83 13.43
N LEU A 55 -17.76 16.13 14.59
CA LEU A 55 -18.45 16.81 15.68
C LEU A 55 -19.04 18.14 15.20
N GLY A 56 -20.34 18.35 15.46
CA GLY A 56 -21.05 19.53 15.02
C GLY A 56 -21.29 19.61 13.50
N GLY A 57 -21.09 18.52 12.77
CA GLY A 57 -21.21 18.49 11.30
C GLY A 57 -19.97 18.98 10.55
N GLY A 58 -18.85 19.17 11.28
CA GLY A 58 -17.61 19.73 10.75
C GLY A 58 -17.58 21.26 10.73
N VAL A 59 -16.46 21.80 10.28
CA VAL A 59 -16.20 23.26 10.21
C VAL A 59 -16.03 23.74 8.76
N GLY A 60 -16.17 22.83 7.78
CA GLY A 60 -16.07 23.13 6.36
C GLY A 60 -14.64 23.24 5.82
N ASP A 61 -13.64 22.79 6.61
CA ASP A 61 -12.27 22.60 6.17
C ASP A 61 -11.87 21.13 6.38
N ALA A 62 -11.49 20.45 5.32
CA ALA A 62 -11.24 19.02 5.33
C ALA A 62 -10.19 18.57 6.37
N SER A 63 -9.18 19.41 6.64
CA SER A 63 -8.12 19.08 7.60
C SER A 63 -8.58 19.25 9.04
N LEU A 64 -9.39 20.29 9.30
CA LEU A 64 -9.98 20.52 10.62
C LEU A 64 -11.13 19.56 10.89
N ASP A 65 -11.84 19.14 9.87
CA ASP A 65 -12.90 18.12 10.01
C ASP A 65 -12.33 16.77 10.45
N VAL A 66 -11.06 16.44 10.10
CA VAL A 66 -10.35 15.31 10.68
C VAL A 66 -10.28 15.40 12.21
N LEU A 67 -9.93 16.56 12.75
CA LEU A 67 -9.91 16.78 14.21
C LEU A 67 -11.31 16.67 14.83
N ALA A 68 -12.34 17.13 14.12
CA ALA A 68 -13.74 16.99 14.55
C ALA A 68 -14.21 15.53 14.68
N HIS A 69 -13.66 14.62 13.87
CA HIS A 69 -13.85 13.17 14.07
C HIS A 69 -13.02 12.62 15.23
N ASN A 70 -11.80 13.09 15.40
CA ASN A 70 -10.87 12.57 16.40
C ASN A 70 -11.32 12.84 17.86
N LEU A 71 -12.01 13.93 18.12
CA LEU A 71 -12.46 14.28 19.47
C LEU A 71 -13.43 13.25 20.08
N PRO A 72 -14.56 12.88 19.44
CA PRO A 72 -15.44 11.86 19.96
C PRO A 72 -14.78 10.46 19.98
N MET A 73 -13.95 10.12 18.99
CA MET A 73 -13.19 8.87 18.99
C MET A 73 -12.30 8.75 20.24
N ALA A 74 -11.52 9.79 20.55
CA ALA A 74 -10.66 9.80 21.73
C ALA A 74 -11.45 9.66 23.03
N LYS A 75 -12.56 10.39 23.17
CA LYS A 75 -13.44 10.33 24.36
C LYS A 75 -13.93 8.90 24.63
N ASP A 76 -14.32 8.19 23.60
CA ASP A 76 -14.96 6.88 23.71
C ASP A 76 -13.96 5.71 23.91
N CYS A 77 -12.65 5.98 23.90
CA CYS A 77 -11.61 4.99 24.23
C CYS A 77 -11.52 4.64 25.72
N GLY A 78 -12.30 5.30 26.57
CA GLY A 78 -12.30 5.01 28.02
C GLY A 78 -12.50 3.54 28.34
N GLY A 79 -11.61 2.98 29.18
CA GLY A 79 -11.59 1.57 29.57
C GLY A 79 -10.91 0.63 28.56
N ALA A 80 -10.27 1.12 27.50
CA ALA A 80 -9.32 0.34 26.73
C ALA A 80 -8.01 0.16 27.51
N ASP A 81 -7.33 -0.96 27.30
CA ASP A 81 -5.98 -1.19 27.85
C ASP A 81 -4.91 -0.51 26.97
N LEU A 82 -5.21 -0.33 25.67
CA LEU A 82 -4.32 0.27 24.69
C LEU A 82 -5.14 0.84 23.52
N VAL A 83 -4.66 1.93 22.91
CA VAL A 83 -5.18 2.44 21.64
C VAL A 83 -4.14 2.28 20.54
N HIS A 84 -4.59 1.85 19.33
CA HIS A 84 -3.74 1.70 18.16
C HIS A 84 -4.30 2.51 17.00
N SER A 85 -3.61 3.56 16.60
CA SER A 85 -4.05 4.45 15.52
C SER A 85 -3.34 4.18 14.19
N HIS A 86 -4.06 4.41 13.10
CA HIS A 86 -3.56 4.23 11.74
C HIS A 86 -3.70 5.52 10.93
N THR A 87 -2.61 5.94 10.31
CA THR A 87 -2.47 7.17 9.53
C THR A 87 -2.70 8.45 10.34
N TRP A 88 -2.24 9.58 9.80
CA TRP A 88 -2.40 10.88 10.44
C TRP A 88 -3.87 11.25 10.72
N TYR A 89 -4.80 10.69 9.95
CA TYR A 89 -6.24 10.92 10.12
C TYR A 89 -6.76 10.51 11.50
N ALA A 90 -6.20 9.48 12.10
CA ALA A 90 -6.64 8.98 13.41
C ALA A 90 -5.55 9.12 14.50
N ASN A 91 -4.34 9.55 14.16
CA ASN A 91 -3.23 9.65 15.10
C ASN A 91 -3.51 10.64 16.24
N MET A 92 -4.20 11.75 15.94
CA MET A 92 -4.57 12.71 17.01
C MET A 92 -5.61 12.12 17.96
N ALA A 93 -6.54 11.27 17.49
CA ALA A 93 -7.46 10.58 18.37
C ALA A 93 -6.71 9.64 19.34
N GLY A 94 -5.71 8.90 18.85
CA GLY A 94 -4.86 8.06 19.69
C GLY A 94 -4.08 8.85 20.72
N HIS A 95 -3.44 9.94 20.29
CA HIS A 95 -2.72 10.86 21.19
C HIS A 95 -3.61 11.45 22.29
N LEU A 96 -4.79 11.95 21.93
CA LEU A 96 -5.74 12.51 22.88
C LEU A 96 -6.31 11.45 23.84
N ALA A 97 -6.62 10.25 23.33
CA ALA A 97 -7.10 9.14 24.16
C ALA A 97 -6.05 8.74 25.21
N ALA A 98 -4.78 8.64 24.83
CA ALA A 98 -3.69 8.35 25.75
C ALA A 98 -3.61 9.38 26.87
N ARG A 99 -3.70 10.66 26.53
CA ARG A 99 -3.66 11.77 27.51
C ARG A 99 -4.91 11.80 28.41
N LEU A 100 -6.09 11.59 27.83
CA LEU A 100 -7.37 11.69 28.54
C LEU A 100 -7.59 10.53 29.52
N HIS A 101 -7.18 9.33 29.12
CA HIS A 101 -7.50 8.11 29.86
C HIS A 101 -6.29 7.45 30.53
N GLY A 102 -5.06 7.97 30.30
CA GLY A 102 -3.83 7.42 30.86
C GLY A 102 -3.50 6.01 30.32
N ILE A 103 -3.82 5.74 29.05
CA ILE A 103 -3.59 4.46 28.38
C ILE A 103 -2.49 4.59 27.33
N PRO A 104 -1.70 3.52 27.05
CA PRO A 104 -0.67 3.57 26.02
C PRO A 104 -1.25 3.80 24.61
N HIS A 105 -0.49 4.53 23.81
CA HIS A 105 -0.78 4.78 22.38
C HIS A 105 0.28 4.13 21.48
N VAL A 106 -0.16 3.18 20.67
CA VAL A 106 0.59 2.62 19.55
C VAL A 106 0.08 3.25 18.26
N LEU A 107 0.96 3.51 17.31
CA LEU A 107 0.56 3.92 15.96
C LEU A 107 1.27 3.09 14.88
N SER A 108 0.61 2.88 13.75
CA SER A 108 1.22 2.26 12.55
C SER A 108 1.60 3.30 11.52
N ALA A 109 2.86 3.27 11.11
CA ALA A 109 3.43 4.12 10.08
C ALA A 109 3.22 3.48 8.69
N HIS A 110 2.11 3.85 8.02
CA HIS A 110 1.81 3.39 6.65
C HIS A 110 2.40 4.30 5.57
N SER A 111 2.68 5.55 5.90
CA SER A 111 3.35 6.57 5.09
C SER A 111 3.71 7.74 6.00
N LEU A 112 4.62 8.59 5.57
CA LEU A 112 5.01 9.79 6.31
C LEU A 112 4.74 11.05 5.49
N GLU A 113 4.15 12.06 6.10
CA GLU A 113 3.85 13.33 5.43
C GLU A 113 5.12 14.02 4.87
N PRO A 114 6.28 14.06 5.58
CA PRO A 114 7.51 14.65 5.03
C PRO A 114 8.03 13.99 3.75
N LEU A 115 7.70 12.72 3.50
CA LEU A 115 8.08 11.96 2.29
C LEU A 115 7.00 11.98 1.20
N ARG A 116 6.04 12.87 1.32
CA ARG A 116 4.94 13.05 0.38
C ARG A 116 4.72 14.54 0.07
N PRO A 117 5.78 15.29 -0.31
CA PRO A 117 5.70 16.75 -0.48
C PRO A 117 4.69 17.17 -1.56
N TRP A 118 4.41 16.31 -2.56
CA TRP A 118 3.36 16.55 -3.54
C TRP A 118 1.95 16.68 -2.94
N LYS A 119 1.72 16.21 -1.71
CA LYS A 119 0.45 16.43 -1.00
C LYS A 119 0.22 17.90 -0.61
N ALA A 120 1.27 18.70 -0.53
CA ALA A 120 1.13 20.14 -0.30
C ALA A 120 0.37 20.81 -1.43
N GLU A 121 0.53 20.33 -2.67
CA GLU A 121 -0.23 20.82 -3.83
C GLU A 121 -1.73 20.47 -3.74
N GLN A 122 -2.06 19.30 -3.16
CA GLN A 122 -3.42 18.83 -3.01
C GLN A 122 -4.15 19.45 -1.82
N LEU A 123 -3.46 19.58 -0.68
CA LEU A 123 -4.04 19.93 0.61
C LEU A 123 -3.81 21.40 1.00
N GLY A 124 -2.92 22.11 0.30
CA GLY A 124 -2.59 23.51 0.62
C GLY A 124 -2.24 23.71 2.10
N GLY A 125 -2.99 24.57 2.81
CA GLY A 125 -2.82 24.80 4.24
C GLY A 125 -3.04 23.55 5.10
N GLY A 126 -3.87 22.63 4.64
CA GLY A 126 -4.17 21.38 5.32
C GLY A 126 -2.96 20.45 5.46
N TYR A 127 -1.99 20.53 4.55
CA TYR A 127 -0.73 19.78 4.66
C TYR A 127 0.08 20.16 5.92
N ARG A 128 0.04 21.42 6.33
CA ARG A 128 0.69 21.84 7.58
C ARG A 128 -0.01 21.29 8.81
N VAL A 129 -1.34 21.13 8.73
CA VAL A 129 -2.14 20.53 9.81
C VAL A 129 -1.84 19.03 9.90
N SER A 130 -1.85 18.29 8.77
CA SER A 130 -1.55 16.85 8.76
C SER A 130 -0.13 16.56 9.24
N SER A 131 0.86 17.34 8.80
CA SER A 131 2.25 17.20 9.23
C SER A 131 2.44 17.49 10.72
N TRP A 132 1.73 18.50 11.26
CA TRP A 132 1.75 18.79 12.69
C TRP A 132 1.11 17.68 13.53
N ILE A 133 -0.04 17.16 13.10
CA ILE A 133 -0.73 16.04 13.76
C ILE A 133 0.18 14.81 13.79
N GLU A 134 0.75 14.46 12.63
CA GLU A 134 1.62 13.29 12.49
C GLU A 134 2.83 13.42 13.42
N LYS A 135 3.60 14.52 13.32
CA LYS A 135 4.77 14.78 14.18
C LYS A 135 4.41 14.67 15.66
N THR A 136 3.34 15.35 16.09
CA THR A 136 2.93 15.38 17.51
C THR A 136 2.61 13.96 18.02
N ALA A 137 1.92 13.14 17.23
CA ALA A 137 1.56 11.81 17.61
C ALA A 137 2.77 10.86 17.65
N TYR A 138 3.67 10.94 16.65
CA TYR A 138 4.87 10.12 16.58
C TYR A 138 5.82 10.37 17.74
N GLU A 139 6.09 11.62 18.07
CA GLU A 139 6.98 11.98 19.20
C GLU A 139 6.41 11.59 20.56
N ALA A 140 5.08 11.53 20.70
CA ALA A 140 4.41 11.22 21.96
C ALA A 140 3.99 9.75 22.12
N ALA A 141 4.02 8.94 21.08
CA ALA A 141 3.58 7.55 21.12
C ALA A 141 4.44 6.69 22.06
N ASP A 142 3.82 5.68 22.66
CA ASP A 142 4.51 4.67 23.47
C ASP A 142 5.15 3.59 22.60
N GLY A 143 4.60 3.35 21.40
CA GLY A 143 5.18 2.48 20.38
C GLY A 143 4.77 2.89 18.98
N ILE A 144 5.68 2.68 18.03
CA ILE A 144 5.48 2.94 16.60
C ILE A 144 5.73 1.63 15.85
N ILE A 145 4.72 1.15 15.13
CA ILE A 145 4.87 0.02 14.21
C ILE A 145 5.22 0.58 12.84
N ALA A 146 6.45 0.35 12.40
CA ALA A 146 6.88 0.61 11.04
C ALA A 146 6.60 -0.62 10.16
N VAL A 147 6.02 -0.42 8.98
CA VAL A 147 5.63 -1.52 8.07
C VAL A 147 6.82 -2.17 7.36
N SER A 148 8.02 -1.64 7.54
CA SER A 148 9.29 -2.17 7.02
C SER A 148 10.47 -1.57 7.78
N GLU A 149 11.67 -2.15 7.64
CA GLU A 149 12.90 -1.53 8.15
C GLU A 149 13.19 -0.21 7.41
N GLY A 150 12.92 -0.16 6.10
CA GLY A 150 12.97 1.08 5.34
C GLY A 150 12.09 2.17 5.95
N MET A 151 10.84 1.85 6.30
CA MET A 151 9.93 2.77 6.98
C MET A 151 10.43 3.15 8.38
N ARG A 152 11.04 2.21 9.12
CA ARG A 152 11.65 2.50 10.42
C ARG A 152 12.74 3.57 10.30
N GLN A 153 13.62 3.43 9.33
CA GLN A 153 14.67 4.42 9.07
C GLN A 153 14.09 5.77 8.65
N ASP A 154 13.04 5.76 7.83
CA ASP A 154 12.33 6.96 7.42
C ASP A 154 11.69 7.69 8.61
N VAL A 155 11.05 6.96 9.55
CA VAL A 155 10.51 7.53 10.80
C VAL A 155 11.61 8.23 11.59
N LEU A 156 12.74 7.54 11.82
CA LEU A 156 13.86 8.08 12.60
C LEU A 156 14.53 9.29 11.92
N ARG A 157 14.56 9.31 10.60
CA ARG A 157 15.09 10.43 9.82
C ARG A 157 14.15 11.63 9.83
N CYS A 158 12.84 11.41 9.68
CA CYS A 158 11.85 12.48 9.62
C CYS A 158 11.51 13.05 11.00
N TYR A 159 11.60 12.24 12.05
CA TYR A 159 11.27 12.58 13.43
C TYR A 159 12.43 12.22 14.38
N PRO A 160 13.51 12.99 14.37
CA PRO A 160 14.74 12.67 15.11
C PRO A 160 14.57 12.69 16.64
N ASP A 161 13.48 13.27 17.15
CA ASP A 161 13.15 13.27 18.59
C ASP A 161 12.46 11.96 19.04
N VAL A 162 12.12 11.06 18.11
CA VAL A 162 11.55 9.74 18.42
C VAL A 162 12.65 8.80 18.92
N ASP A 163 12.40 8.18 20.08
CA ASP A 163 13.29 7.13 20.60
C ASP A 163 13.33 5.91 19.66
N PRO A 164 14.50 5.54 19.11
CA PRO A 164 14.62 4.38 18.21
C PRO A 164 14.13 3.06 18.82
N GLY A 165 14.17 2.92 20.15
CA GLY A 165 13.67 1.75 20.86
C GLY A 165 12.16 1.58 20.81
N LYS A 166 11.42 2.64 20.50
CA LYS A 166 9.96 2.62 20.34
C LYS A 166 9.50 2.27 18.92
N VAL A 167 10.41 2.25 17.93
CA VAL A 167 10.07 1.96 16.53
C VAL A 167 10.35 0.50 16.23
N LEU A 168 9.27 -0.28 16.09
CA LEU A 168 9.30 -1.73 15.91
C LEU A 168 8.79 -2.07 14.51
N VAL A 169 9.43 -3.05 13.85
CA VAL A 169 9.04 -3.46 12.49
C VAL A 169 8.01 -4.58 12.56
N VAL A 170 6.82 -4.32 11.99
CA VAL A 170 5.80 -5.33 11.73
C VAL A 170 5.25 -5.09 10.32
N HIS A 171 5.57 -5.97 9.39
CA HIS A 171 5.14 -5.88 8.00
C HIS A 171 3.61 -5.92 7.85
N ASN A 172 3.09 -5.49 6.70
CA ASN A 172 1.70 -5.76 6.34
C ASN A 172 1.55 -7.23 5.92
N GLY A 173 0.36 -7.77 6.13
CA GLY A 173 0.02 -9.13 5.75
C GLY A 173 -0.62 -9.24 4.37
N ILE A 174 -0.72 -10.48 3.90
CA ILE A 174 -1.48 -10.89 2.70
C ILE A 174 -2.25 -12.17 3.00
N ASP A 175 -3.46 -12.28 2.45
CA ASP A 175 -4.23 -13.52 2.39
C ASP A 175 -3.96 -14.19 1.03
N VAL A 176 -2.99 -15.12 1.01
CA VAL A 176 -2.56 -15.79 -0.23
C VAL A 176 -3.65 -16.67 -0.85
N ASP A 177 -4.65 -17.08 -0.08
CA ASP A 177 -5.76 -17.90 -0.59
C ASP A 177 -6.80 -17.00 -1.26
N ALA A 178 -7.05 -15.82 -0.71
CA ALA A 178 -7.92 -14.81 -1.34
C ALA A 178 -7.35 -14.23 -2.64
N TRP A 179 -6.03 -14.35 -2.84
CA TRP A 179 -5.31 -13.95 -4.06
C TRP A 179 -4.86 -15.14 -4.90
N ALA A 180 -5.38 -16.35 -4.63
CA ALA A 180 -4.99 -17.52 -5.41
C ALA A 180 -5.50 -17.44 -6.86
N ALA A 181 -4.65 -17.88 -7.80
CA ALA A 181 -5.03 -18.06 -9.19
C ALA A 181 -6.25 -18.99 -9.31
N PRO A 182 -7.13 -18.79 -10.32
CA PRO A 182 -8.33 -19.60 -10.52
C PRO A 182 -8.01 -21.09 -10.67
N SER A 183 -8.58 -21.95 -9.80
CA SER A 183 -8.25 -23.39 -9.76
C SER A 183 -9.34 -24.32 -10.27
N THR A 184 -10.61 -23.84 -10.34
CA THR A 184 -11.74 -24.61 -10.87
C THR A 184 -12.06 -24.22 -12.31
N ASP A 185 -12.65 -25.12 -13.09
CA ASP A 185 -13.02 -24.85 -14.49
C ASP A 185 -13.97 -23.65 -14.60
N GLU A 186 -14.91 -23.50 -13.65
CA GLU A 186 -15.83 -22.34 -13.62
C GLU A 186 -15.09 -21.04 -13.34
N ALA A 187 -14.15 -21.03 -12.37
CA ALA A 187 -13.36 -19.85 -12.05
C ALA A 187 -12.42 -19.47 -13.22
N ARG A 188 -11.83 -20.46 -13.89
CA ARG A 188 -11.00 -20.24 -15.09
C ARG A 188 -11.82 -19.64 -16.22
N ALA A 189 -13.00 -20.19 -16.52
CA ALA A 189 -13.87 -19.66 -17.57
C ALA A 189 -14.31 -18.21 -17.29
N LYS A 190 -14.54 -17.84 -16.02
CA LYS A 190 -14.81 -16.45 -15.62
C LYS A 190 -13.57 -15.57 -15.82
N ALA A 191 -12.41 -16.03 -15.42
CA ALA A 191 -11.14 -15.32 -15.60
C ALA A 191 -10.84 -15.10 -17.09
N ASP A 192 -11.00 -16.12 -17.93
CA ASP A 192 -10.80 -16.01 -19.38
C ASP A 192 -11.76 -14.99 -20.00
N ALA A 193 -13.00 -14.91 -19.51
CA ALA A 193 -13.95 -13.91 -19.97
C ALA A 193 -13.52 -12.48 -19.61
N VAL A 194 -12.98 -12.25 -18.41
CA VAL A 194 -12.42 -10.96 -17.98
C VAL A 194 -11.21 -10.58 -18.82
N VAL A 195 -10.28 -11.51 -19.05
CA VAL A 195 -9.09 -11.32 -19.87
C VAL A 195 -9.48 -10.94 -21.31
N ALA A 196 -10.45 -11.64 -21.88
CA ALA A 196 -10.97 -11.36 -23.23
C ALA A 196 -11.71 -10.00 -23.30
N GLU A 197 -12.51 -9.64 -22.29
CA GLU A 197 -13.21 -8.34 -22.20
C GLU A 197 -12.23 -7.18 -22.29
N HIS A 198 -11.06 -7.31 -21.64
CA HIS A 198 -10.03 -6.26 -21.64
C HIS A 198 -9.08 -6.32 -22.84
N GLY A 199 -9.23 -7.30 -23.74
CA GLY A 199 -8.39 -7.43 -24.93
C GLY A 199 -6.96 -7.88 -24.62
N ILE A 200 -6.74 -8.58 -23.53
CA ILE A 200 -5.46 -9.18 -23.18
C ILE A 200 -5.33 -10.50 -23.95
N ASP A 201 -4.22 -10.67 -24.67
CA ASP A 201 -3.92 -11.90 -25.42
C ASP A 201 -3.07 -12.85 -24.58
N PRO A 202 -3.61 -13.96 -24.06
CA PRO A 202 -2.87 -14.85 -23.17
C PRO A 202 -1.76 -15.66 -23.89
N SER A 203 -1.67 -15.57 -25.22
CA SER A 203 -0.60 -16.21 -25.99
C SER A 203 0.68 -15.37 -26.09
N ARG A 204 0.65 -14.12 -25.64
CA ARG A 204 1.79 -13.20 -25.67
C ARG A 204 2.33 -12.97 -24.25
N PRO A 205 3.67 -12.85 -24.09
CA PRO A 205 4.22 -12.41 -22.80
C PRO A 205 3.65 -11.05 -22.43
N ALA A 206 3.21 -10.90 -21.19
CA ALA A 206 2.58 -9.68 -20.71
C ALA A 206 3.20 -9.20 -19.40
N ILE A 207 3.43 -7.87 -19.30
CA ILE A 207 3.87 -7.18 -18.09
C ILE A 207 2.68 -6.40 -17.55
N VAL A 208 2.38 -6.56 -16.27
CA VAL A 208 1.27 -5.84 -15.64
C VAL A 208 1.74 -4.86 -14.57
N PHE A 209 1.17 -3.67 -14.59
CA PHE A 209 1.25 -2.64 -13.55
C PHE A 209 -0.11 -2.51 -12.86
N VAL A 210 -0.11 -2.43 -11.53
CA VAL A 210 -1.32 -2.16 -10.73
C VAL A 210 -1.04 -1.01 -9.76
N GLY A 211 -1.85 0.04 -9.83
CA GLY A 211 -1.74 1.14 -8.88
C GLY A 211 -2.51 2.40 -9.28
N ARG A 212 -2.59 3.34 -8.33
CA ARG A 212 -3.14 4.66 -8.63
C ARG A 212 -2.14 5.47 -9.49
N ILE A 213 -2.66 6.37 -10.30
CA ILE A 213 -1.84 7.29 -11.08
C ILE A 213 -1.32 8.40 -10.15
N THR A 214 -0.15 8.15 -9.55
CA THR A 214 0.51 9.07 -8.62
C THR A 214 2.00 9.14 -8.94
N ARG A 215 2.67 10.24 -8.58
CA ARG A 215 4.13 10.36 -8.76
C ARG A 215 4.88 9.27 -7.99
N GLN A 216 4.40 8.94 -6.79
CA GLN A 216 4.94 7.88 -5.95
C GLN A 216 5.07 6.53 -6.66
N LYS A 217 4.09 6.18 -7.50
CA LYS A 217 4.04 4.87 -8.18
C LYS A 217 4.94 4.76 -9.40
N GLY A 218 5.62 5.83 -9.80
CA GLY A 218 6.63 5.82 -10.85
C GLY A 218 6.12 5.47 -12.25
N LEU A 219 4.81 5.54 -12.48
CA LEU A 219 4.20 5.18 -13.75
C LEU A 219 4.80 5.93 -14.96
N PRO A 220 5.15 7.23 -14.90
CA PRO A 220 5.81 7.90 -16.00
C PRO A 220 7.15 7.27 -16.43
N TYR A 221 7.94 6.77 -15.48
CA TYR A 221 9.20 6.07 -15.75
C TYR A 221 8.98 4.70 -16.38
N PHE A 222 7.93 4.00 -15.94
CA PHE A 222 7.54 2.74 -16.56
C PHE A 222 7.08 2.95 -18.01
N LEU A 223 6.26 3.98 -18.29
CA LEU A 223 5.84 4.28 -19.66
C LEU A 223 7.03 4.61 -20.59
N LYS A 224 8.06 5.29 -20.09
CA LYS A 224 9.34 5.47 -20.82
C LYS A 224 10.08 4.14 -21.03
N ALA A 225 10.06 3.25 -20.07
CA ALA A 225 10.64 1.90 -20.22
C ALA A 225 9.89 1.09 -21.29
N VAL A 226 8.57 1.24 -21.39
CA VAL A 226 7.74 0.57 -22.40
C VAL A 226 8.15 0.94 -23.84
N GLU A 227 8.60 2.17 -24.09
CA GLU A 227 9.12 2.58 -25.40
C GLU A 227 10.33 1.73 -25.86
N ARG A 228 11.05 1.11 -24.91
CA ARG A 228 12.25 0.29 -25.15
C ARG A 228 11.99 -1.21 -25.17
N LEU A 229 10.78 -1.65 -24.75
CA LEU A 229 10.44 -3.07 -24.72
C LEU A 229 10.25 -3.64 -26.13
N PRO A 230 10.58 -4.92 -26.37
CA PRO A 230 10.20 -5.66 -27.57
C PRO A 230 8.70 -5.55 -27.85
N ARG A 231 8.33 -5.49 -29.15
CA ARG A 231 6.94 -5.23 -29.55
C ARG A 231 5.99 -6.41 -29.35
N ASP A 232 6.52 -7.60 -29.22
CA ASP A 232 5.77 -8.82 -28.90
C ASP A 232 5.30 -8.89 -27.44
N ILE A 233 5.91 -8.11 -26.55
CA ILE A 233 5.51 -8.01 -25.14
C ILE A 233 4.27 -7.12 -25.02
N GLN A 234 3.22 -7.62 -24.39
CA GLN A 234 2.07 -6.82 -23.99
C GLN A 234 2.35 -6.04 -22.71
N VAL A 235 1.69 -4.89 -22.58
CA VAL A 235 1.70 -4.07 -21.36
C VAL A 235 0.27 -3.85 -20.90
N VAL A 236 -0.02 -4.29 -19.69
CA VAL A 236 -1.34 -4.17 -19.06
C VAL A 236 -1.23 -3.16 -17.92
N LEU A 237 -1.98 -2.07 -18.00
CA LEU A 237 -2.01 -1.01 -17.01
C LEU A 237 -3.35 -1.06 -16.28
N CYS A 238 -3.39 -1.58 -15.05
CA CYS A 238 -4.52 -1.42 -14.14
C CYS A 238 -4.26 -0.14 -13.34
N ALA A 239 -4.50 1.02 -13.96
CA ALA A 239 -4.10 2.32 -13.45
C ALA A 239 -5.24 3.33 -13.55
N GLY A 240 -5.69 3.83 -12.40
CA GLY A 240 -6.76 4.83 -12.31
C GLY A 240 -6.55 5.76 -11.12
N ALA A 241 -7.60 6.52 -10.76
CA ALA A 241 -7.64 7.41 -9.62
C ALA A 241 -6.40 8.35 -9.52
N PRO A 242 -6.20 9.26 -10.49
CA PRO A 242 -5.07 10.18 -10.49
C PRO A 242 -5.14 11.15 -9.30
N ASP A 243 -3.97 11.44 -8.70
CA ASP A 243 -3.89 12.37 -7.57
C ASP A 243 -4.12 13.82 -8.01
N THR A 244 -3.68 14.21 -9.21
CA THR A 244 -3.86 15.55 -9.77
C THR A 244 -4.21 15.48 -11.26
N LYS A 245 -4.74 16.60 -11.81
CA LYS A 245 -5.07 16.69 -13.23
C LYS A 245 -3.81 16.66 -14.12
N GLU A 246 -2.71 17.18 -13.60
CA GLU A 246 -1.42 17.26 -14.29
C GLU A 246 -0.86 15.86 -14.55
N ILE A 247 -0.77 15.02 -13.51
CA ILE A 247 -0.29 13.64 -13.67
C ILE A 247 -1.27 12.79 -14.51
N ALA A 248 -2.58 13.07 -14.42
CA ALA A 248 -3.58 12.42 -15.27
C ALA A 248 -3.32 12.72 -16.75
N ALA A 249 -3.12 13.99 -17.09
CA ALA A 249 -2.87 14.41 -18.46
C ALA A 249 -1.52 13.87 -19.00
N GLU A 250 -0.47 13.89 -18.16
CA GLU A 250 0.84 13.34 -18.50
C GLU A 250 0.75 11.84 -18.85
N VAL A 251 0.11 11.04 -17.96
CA VAL A 251 -0.04 9.60 -18.17
C VAL A 251 -0.95 9.29 -19.36
N SER A 252 -2.10 9.97 -19.49
CA SER A 252 -3.01 9.75 -20.62
C SER A 252 -2.36 10.05 -21.95
N GLY A 253 -1.59 11.14 -22.03
CA GLY A 253 -0.84 11.49 -23.25
C GLY A 253 0.23 10.46 -23.60
N ALA A 254 0.97 9.98 -22.59
CA ALA A 254 2.00 8.96 -22.81
C ALA A 254 1.40 7.60 -23.24
N VAL A 255 0.29 7.17 -22.61
CA VAL A 255 -0.39 5.93 -23.00
C VAL A 255 -0.97 6.03 -24.42
N ALA A 256 -1.64 7.14 -24.76
CA ALA A 256 -2.17 7.34 -26.12
C ALA A 256 -1.06 7.26 -27.17
N LYS A 257 0.09 7.92 -26.94
CA LYS A 257 1.26 7.81 -27.81
C LYS A 257 1.75 6.38 -27.98
N LEU A 258 1.87 5.63 -26.88
CA LEU A 258 2.30 4.22 -26.92
C LEU A 258 1.32 3.36 -27.70
N GLN A 259 0.00 3.58 -27.57
CA GLN A 259 -1.04 2.87 -28.33
C GLN A 259 -1.03 3.18 -29.83
N GLU A 260 -0.56 4.37 -30.24
CA GLU A 260 -0.33 4.71 -31.64
C GLU A 260 0.95 4.07 -32.21
N GLU A 261 2.00 3.91 -31.40
CA GLU A 261 3.32 3.45 -31.82
C GLU A 261 3.48 1.93 -31.76
N ARG A 262 2.71 1.23 -30.90
CA ARG A 262 2.73 -0.23 -30.74
C ARG A 262 1.37 -0.80 -30.37
N ASP A 263 1.10 -2.02 -30.79
CA ASP A 263 -0.03 -2.82 -30.32
C ASP A 263 0.25 -3.44 -28.93
N GLY A 264 -0.78 -4.02 -28.30
CA GLY A 264 -0.66 -4.74 -27.03
C GLY A 264 -0.46 -3.82 -25.82
N VAL A 265 -0.86 -2.55 -25.89
CA VAL A 265 -0.96 -1.66 -24.72
C VAL A 265 -2.41 -1.59 -24.28
N VAL A 266 -2.72 -2.29 -23.20
CA VAL A 266 -4.04 -2.35 -22.58
C VAL A 266 -4.07 -1.43 -21.38
N TRP A 267 -5.05 -0.53 -21.32
CA TRP A 267 -5.23 0.36 -20.17
C TRP A 267 -6.63 0.20 -19.57
N ILE A 268 -6.66 -0.24 -18.30
CA ILE A 268 -7.86 -0.44 -17.49
C ILE A 268 -7.90 0.68 -16.45
N GLU A 269 -8.72 1.70 -16.70
CA GLU A 269 -8.79 2.90 -15.86
C GLU A 269 -9.64 2.71 -14.59
N LYS A 270 -10.58 1.75 -14.62
CA LYS A 270 -11.43 1.44 -13.48
C LYS A 270 -10.68 0.64 -12.41
N MET A 271 -11.05 0.83 -11.16
CA MET A 271 -10.62 -0.07 -10.09
C MET A 271 -11.34 -1.41 -10.27
N LEU A 272 -10.57 -2.47 -10.49
CA LEU A 272 -11.10 -3.81 -10.64
C LEU A 272 -11.47 -4.42 -9.27
N PRO A 273 -12.58 -5.16 -9.17
CA PRO A 273 -12.80 -6.10 -8.08
C PRO A 273 -11.64 -7.10 -7.97
N ARG A 274 -11.43 -7.66 -6.77
CA ARG A 274 -10.28 -8.56 -6.53
C ARG A 274 -10.24 -9.75 -7.49
N ASP A 275 -11.36 -10.40 -7.73
CA ASP A 275 -11.48 -11.57 -8.61
C ASP A 275 -11.13 -11.22 -10.08
N GLU A 276 -11.58 -10.07 -10.58
CA GLU A 276 -11.19 -9.57 -11.90
C GLU A 276 -9.69 -9.21 -11.94
N LEU A 277 -9.16 -8.58 -10.89
CA LEU A 277 -7.74 -8.25 -10.82
C LEU A 277 -6.86 -9.50 -10.78
N VAL A 278 -7.25 -10.51 -10.01
CA VAL A 278 -6.55 -11.82 -9.98
C VAL A 278 -6.54 -12.45 -11.38
N ALA A 279 -7.66 -12.39 -12.12
CA ALA A 279 -7.72 -12.91 -13.50
C ALA A 279 -6.75 -12.18 -14.43
N VAL A 280 -6.65 -10.85 -14.33
CA VAL A 280 -5.71 -10.05 -15.12
C VAL A 280 -4.25 -10.38 -14.73
N LEU A 281 -3.96 -10.49 -13.43
CA LEU A 281 -2.63 -10.85 -12.95
C LEU A 281 -2.23 -12.24 -13.43
N ASP A 282 -3.10 -13.25 -13.27
CA ASP A 282 -2.83 -14.65 -13.66
C ASP A 282 -2.58 -14.81 -15.17
N ALA A 283 -3.15 -13.93 -16.00
CA ALA A 283 -2.91 -13.90 -17.44
C ALA A 283 -1.59 -13.25 -17.86
N CYS A 284 -0.84 -12.67 -16.93
CA CYS A 284 0.41 -11.96 -17.22
C CYS A 284 1.65 -12.79 -16.86
N THR A 285 2.81 -12.43 -17.42
CA THR A 285 4.08 -13.13 -17.21
C THR A 285 4.89 -12.56 -16.05
N ALA A 286 4.81 -11.23 -15.84
CA ALA A 286 5.56 -10.54 -14.79
C ALA A 286 4.78 -9.32 -14.28
N PHE A 287 4.96 -9.02 -12.99
CA PHE A 287 4.48 -7.81 -12.36
C PHE A 287 5.58 -6.74 -12.30
N VAL A 288 5.23 -5.48 -12.55
CA VAL A 288 6.16 -4.36 -12.41
C VAL A 288 5.73 -3.40 -11.32
N CYS A 289 6.67 -3.06 -10.42
CA CYS A 289 6.48 -2.04 -9.38
C CYS A 289 7.58 -0.97 -9.48
N PRO A 290 7.40 0.05 -10.32
CA PRO A 290 8.41 1.08 -10.59
C PRO A 290 8.35 2.24 -9.59
N SER A 291 7.81 1.98 -8.38
CA SER A 291 7.59 2.99 -7.34
C SER A 291 8.89 3.70 -6.97
N VAL A 292 8.83 5.03 -6.84
CA VAL A 292 9.95 5.84 -6.35
C VAL A 292 9.92 6.02 -4.83
N TYR A 293 8.79 5.74 -4.22
CA TYR A 293 8.61 5.65 -2.76
C TYR A 293 7.57 4.57 -2.46
N GLU A 294 7.94 3.58 -1.66
CA GLU A 294 7.05 2.48 -1.30
C GLU A 294 7.31 2.02 0.14
N PRO A 295 6.41 2.30 1.08
CA PRO A 295 6.57 1.92 2.48
C PRO A 295 6.83 0.43 2.71
N LEU A 296 6.08 -0.45 2.02
CA LEU A 296 6.32 -1.90 1.96
C LEU A 296 6.10 -2.45 0.56
N GLY A 297 4.96 -2.09 -0.07
CA GLY A 297 4.58 -2.59 -1.38
C GLY A 297 3.65 -3.79 -1.31
N ILE A 298 2.47 -3.63 -0.72
CA ILE A 298 1.43 -4.68 -0.63
C ILE A 298 1.11 -5.24 -2.03
N VAL A 299 1.09 -4.39 -3.06
CA VAL A 299 0.85 -4.81 -4.44
C VAL A 299 1.85 -5.87 -4.95
N ASN A 300 3.10 -5.85 -4.42
CA ASN A 300 4.07 -6.90 -4.73
C ASN A 300 3.67 -8.23 -4.06
N LEU A 301 3.16 -8.17 -2.83
CA LEU A 301 2.62 -9.37 -2.14
C LEU A 301 1.39 -9.93 -2.86
N GLU A 302 0.53 -9.07 -3.39
CA GLU A 302 -0.65 -9.45 -4.18
C GLU A 302 -0.21 -10.19 -5.46
N ALA A 303 0.73 -9.64 -6.22
CA ALA A 303 1.31 -10.28 -7.39
C ALA A 303 2.00 -11.63 -7.06
N MET A 304 2.80 -11.65 -5.99
CA MET A 304 3.45 -12.88 -5.50
C MET A 304 2.43 -13.93 -5.05
N ALA A 305 1.32 -13.54 -4.44
CA ALA A 305 0.26 -14.45 -4.01
C ALA A 305 -0.46 -15.11 -5.20
N VAL A 306 -0.62 -14.39 -6.31
CA VAL A 306 -1.09 -14.98 -7.59
C VAL A 306 -0.04 -15.94 -8.17
N GLY A 307 1.24 -15.71 -7.94
CA GLY A 307 2.36 -16.51 -8.47
C GLY A 307 3.16 -15.79 -9.55
N LEU A 308 3.09 -14.45 -9.63
CA LEU A 308 3.89 -13.66 -10.57
C LEU A 308 5.27 -13.33 -10.00
N PRO A 309 6.34 -13.42 -10.80
CA PRO A 309 7.61 -12.81 -10.46
C PRO A 309 7.50 -11.29 -10.51
N VAL A 310 8.26 -10.61 -9.65
CA VAL A 310 8.19 -9.17 -9.50
C VAL A 310 9.46 -8.49 -10.02
N VAL A 311 9.32 -7.53 -10.92
CA VAL A 311 10.39 -6.58 -11.27
C VAL A 311 10.07 -5.26 -10.59
N ALA A 312 10.89 -4.83 -9.65
CA ALA A 312 10.57 -3.67 -8.82
C ALA A 312 11.78 -2.78 -8.54
N THR A 313 11.51 -1.54 -8.20
CA THR A 313 12.55 -0.59 -7.75
C THR A 313 13.08 -1.00 -6.38
N ALA A 314 14.40 -0.90 -6.18
CA ALA A 314 15.05 -1.12 -4.89
C ALA A 314 14.87 0.10 -3.97
N THR A 315 13.64 0.39 -3.53
CA THR A 315 13.31 1.54 -2.66
C THR A 315 12.39 1.14 -1.51
N GLY A 316 12.48 1.86 -0.39
CA GLY A 316 11.64 1.68 0.79
C GLY A 316 11.64 0.25 1.31
N GLY A 317 10.45 -0.34 1.50
CA GLY A 317 10.28 -1.72 1.97
C GLY A 317 10.28 -2.79 0.86
N ILE A 318 10.36 -2.42 -0.42
CA ILE A 318 10.35 -3.40 -1.53
C ILE A 318 11.44 -4.46 -1.40
N PRO A 319 12.71 -4.13 -1.02
CA PRO A 319 13.76 -5.14 -0.85
C PRO A 319 13.51 -6.15 0.29
N GLU A 320 12.58 -5.86 1.18
CA GLU A 320 12.16 -6.79 2.24
C GLU A 320 11.10 -7.79 1.73
N VAL A 321 10.37 -7.44 0.68
CA VAL A 321 9.35 -8.27 0.04
C VAL A 321 9.96 -9.12 -1.07
N VAL A 322 10.64 -8.49 -2.02
CA VAL A 322 11.22 -9.13 -3.22
C VAL A 322 12.66 -9.52 -2.96
N VAL A 323 12.96 -10.81 -3.12
CA VAL A 323 14.32 -11.36 -3.01
C VAL A 323 14.94 -11.47 -4.41
N PRO A 324 16.01 -10.69 -4.70
CA PRO A 324 16.63 -10.70 -6.02
C PRO A 324 17.14 -12.09 -6.43
N GLY A 325 16.79 -12.51 -7.65
CA GLY A 325 17.18 -13.80 -8.19
C GLY A 325 16.38 -15.00 -7.68
N GLU A 326 15.52 -14.81 -6.66
CA GLU A 326 14.65 -15.86 -6.10
C GLU A 326 13.17 -15.62 -6.39
N THR A 327 12.64 -14.42 -6.06
CA THR A 327 11.22 -14.09 -6.26
C THR A 327 11.01 -12.99 -7.29
N GLY A 328 12.09 -12.41 -7.81
CA GLY A 328 12.04 -11.34 -8.79
C GLY A 328 13.37 -10.65 -9.01
N THR A 329 13.31 -9.46 -9.58
CA THR A 329 14.47 -8.60 -9.87
C THR A 329 14.28 -7.23 -9.24
N LEU A 330 15.31 -6.70 -8.58
CA LEU A 330 15.35 -5.34 -8.06
C LEU A 330 16.16 -4.44 -8.99
N VAL A 331 15.57 -3.35 -9.42
CA VAL A 331 16.21 -2.29 -10.22
C VAL A 331 16.69 -1.20 -9.28
N ALA A 332 17.98 -0.90 -9.32
CA ALA A 332 18.57 0.15 -8.50
C ALA A 332 18.03 1.54 -8.91
N ILE A 333 17.93 2.43 -7.93
CA ILE A 333 17.53 3.82 -8.15
C ILE A 333 18.36 4.74 -7.26
N GLU A 334 18.96 5.76 -7.86
CA GLU A 334 19.55 6.88 -7.15
C GLU A 334 18.58 8.06 -7.20
N GLN A 335 18.29 8.68 -6.06
CA GLN A 335 17.18 9.61 -5.92
C GLN A 335 17.61 10.94 -5.33
N GLU A 336 16.90 12.01 -5.71
CA GLU A 336 16.98 13.31 -5.05
C GLU A 336 16.69 13.19 -3.55
N GLN A 337 17.36 14.01 -2.75
CA GLN A 337 17.22 14.00 -1.28
C GLN A 337 16.18 15.01 -0.76
N ASP A 338 15.28 15.46 -1.65
CA ASP A 338 14.25 16.46 -1.36
C ASP A 338 12.90 15.86 -0.90
N GLY A 339 12.83 14.53 -0.77
CA GLY A 339 11.63 13.79 -0.39
C GLY A 339 10.70 13.45 -1.56
N THR A 340 10.98 13.92 -2.78
CA THR A 340 10.17 13.60 -3.97
C THR A 340 10.38 12.18 -4.46
N GLY A 341 11.54 11.60 -4.19
CA GLY A 341 11.96 10.32 -4.72
C GLY A 341 12.30 10.35 -6.22
N THR A 342 12.44 11.53 -6.81
CA THR A 342 12.79 11.69 -8.23
C THR A 342 14.12 11.02 -8.52
N PRO A 343 14.23 10.15 -9.57
CA PRO A 343 15.51 9.58 -9.97
C PRO A 343 16.48 10.66 -10.42
N LEU A 344 17.76 10.56 -10.05
CA LEU A 344 18.82 11.44 -10.52
C LEU A 344 19.07 11.28 -12.02
N ASP A 345 18.91 10.05 -12.54
CA ASP A 345 18.94 9.74 -13.97
C ASP A 345 17.65 9.01 -14.40
N PRO A 346 16.57 9.76 -14.75
CA PRO A 346 15.30 9.17 -15.15
C PRO A 346 15.37 8.31 -16.42
N GLU A 347 16.27 8.65 -17.36
CA GLU A 347 16.43 7.91 -18.62
C GLU A 347 17.21 6.60 -18.39
N GLY A 348 18.26 6.63 -17.57
CA GLY A 348 19.00 5.45 -17.15
C GLY A 348 18.11 4.50 -16.35
N PHE A 349 17.35 5.01 -15.38
CA PHE A 349 16.39 4.22 -14.61
C PHE A 349 15.34 3.53 -15.50
N ALA A 350 14.77 4.26 -16.49
CA ALA A 350 13.82 3.69 -17.43
C ALA A 350 14.48 2.61 -18.33
N ALA A 351 15.75 2.79 -18.73
CA ALA A 351 16.50 1.81 -19.50
C ALA A 351 16.78 0.54 -18.70
N ASP A 352 17.19 0.66 -17.44
CA ASP A 352 17.45 -0.47 -16.54
C ASP A 352 16.16 -1.24 -16.24
N LEU A 353 15.05 -0.53 -16.04
CA LEU A 353 13.74 -1.14 -15.85
C LEU A 353 13.31 -1.93 -17.11
N ALA A 354 13.49 -1.37 -18.30
CA ALA A 354 13.19 -2.05 -19.55
C ALA A 354 14.05 -3.30 -19.76
N ALA A 355 15.35 -3.24 -19.43
CA ALA A 355 16.26 -4.37 -19.52
C ALA A 355 15.83 -5.49 -18.56
N ALA A 356 15.54 -5.17 -17.29
CA ALA A 356 15.09 -6.12 -16.28
C ALA A 356 13.76 -6.80 -16.66
N LEU A 357 12.80 -6.04 -17.21
CA LEU A 357 11.53 -6.55 -17.68
C LEU A 357 11.70 -7.47 -18.91
N THR A 358 12.52 -7.07 -19.87
CA THR A 358 12.81 -7.88 -21.07
C THR A 358 13.47 -9.20 -20.66
N ASP A 359 14.46 -9.17 -19.76
CA ASP A 359 15.13 -10.36 -19.26
C ASP A 359 14.17 -11.28 -18.48
N MET A 360 13.24 -10.73 -17.70
CA MET A 360 12.27 -11.49 -16.92
C MET A 360 11.33 -12.29 -17.82
N VAL A 361 10.79 -11.67 -18.88
CA VAL A 361 9.81 -12.32 -19.76
C VAL A 361 10.44 -13.18 -20.86
N ALA A 362 11.75 -13.05 -21.09
CA ALA A 362 12.47 -13.86 -22.09
C ALA A 362 12.61 -15.34 -21.70
N ASP A 363 12.50 -15.66 -20.41
CA ASP A 363 12.58 -17.03 -19.88
C ASP A 363 11.36 -17.34 -19.00
N GLU A 364 10.30 -17.79 -19.64
CA GLU A 364 9.03 -18.13 -19.00
C GLU A 364 9.19 -19.19 -17.90
N ALA A 365 10.07 -20.19 -18.11
CA ALA A 365 10.30 -21.23 -17.12
C ALA A 365 10.92 -20.67 -15.85
N ARG A 366 11.90 -19.77 -15.97
CA ARG A 366 12.52 -19.05 -14.86
C ARG A 366 11.49 -18.12 -14.19
N ALA A 367 10.73 -17.37 -14.96
CA ALA A 367 9.68 -16.48 -14.45
C ALA A 367 8.69 -17.27 -13.57
N ARG A 368 8.22 -18.41 -14.04
CA ARG A 368 7.31 -19.28 -13.29
C ARG A 368 7.93 -19.79 -11.97
N VAL A 369 9.19 -20.25 -12.00
CA VAL A 369 9.89 -20.70 -10.79
C VAL A 369 10.02 -19.57 -9.76
N MET A 370 10.33 -18.35 -10.21
CA MET A 370 10.39 -17.15 -9.34
C MET A 370 9.02 -16.79 -8.78
N GLY A 371 7.96 -16.87 -9.57
CA GLY A 371 6.58 -16.64 -9.13
C GLY A 371 6.14 -17.64 -8.06
N GLU A 372 6.42 -18.93 -8.26
CA GLU A 372 6.15 -19.98 -7.26
C GLU A 372 6.93 -19.75 -5.95
N ALA A 373 8.19 -19.31 -6.03
CA ALA A 373 8.98 -18.94 -4.87
C ALA A 373 8.39 -17.70 -4.18
N GLY A 374 7.94 -16.72 -4.95
CA GLY A 374 7.23 -15.54 -4.46
C GLY A 374 5.98 -15.91 -3.65
N ARG A 375 5.14 -16.78 -4.20
CA ARG A 375 3.93 -17.25 -3.50
C ARG A 375 4.25 -17.95 -2.17
N ARG A 376 5.25 -18.83 -2.15
CA ARG A 376 5.68 -19.48 -0.91
C ARG A 376 6.15 -18.46 0.12
N ARG A 377 6.99 -17.51 -0.29
CA ARG A 377 7.48 -16.45 0.59
C ARG A 377 6.35 -15.59 1.16
N ALA A 378 5.36 -15.20 0.32
CA ALA A 378 4.19 -14.45 0.76
C ALA A 378 3.41 -15.22 1.85
N ALA A 379 3.18 -16.52 1.67
CA ALA A 379 2.49 -17.37 2.62
C ALA A 379 3.27 -17.55 3.94
N GLU A 380 4.58 -17.78 3.87
CA GLU A 380 5.40 -18.10 5.04
C GLU A 380 5.77 -16.86 5.88
N SER A 381 6.06 -15.72 5.21
CA SER A 381 6.64 -14.54 5.88
C SER A 381 5.64 -13.43 6.12
N PHE A 382 4.56 -13.36 5.33
CA PHE A 382 3.61 -12.25 5.33
C PHE A 382 2.16 -12.68 5.53
N SER A 383 1.88 -13.88 6.05
CA SER A 383 0.52 -14.27 6.41
C SER A 383 -0.04 -13.38 7.51
N TRP A 384 -1.34 -13.08 7.46
CA TRP A 384 -2.01 -12.28 8.49
C TRP A 384 -1.88 -12.87 9.90
N ASP A 385 -1.83 -14.20 10.02
CA ASP A 385 -1.63 -14.84 11.32
C ASP A 385 -0.25 -14.50 11.91
N ALA A 386 0.81 -14.55 11.09
CA ALA A 386 2.16 -14.16 11.54
C ALA A 386 2.24 -12.67 11.90
N ILE A 387 1.55 -11.80 11.14
CA ILE A 387 1.48 -10.37 11.41
C ILE A 387 0.70 -10.07 12.69
N GLY A 388 -0.42 -10.78 12.91
CA GLY A 388 -1.20 -10.68 14.13
C GLY A 388 -0.39 -11.02 15.37
N GLU A 389 0.35 -12.12 15.36
CA GLU A 389 1.22 -12.54 16.49
C GLU A 389 2.34 -11.52 16.76
N ARG A 390 2.97 -10.97 15.72
CA ARG A 390 3.98 -9.90 15.88
C ARG A 390 3.37 -8.65 16.50
N THR A 391 2.18 -8.25 16.05
CA THR A 391 1.45 -7.09 16.60
C THR A 391 1.07 -7.33 18.08
N LEU A 392 0.61 -8.53 18.43
CA LEU A 392 0.34 -8.92 19.81
C LEU A 392 1.59 -8.85 20.69
N SER A 393 2.75 -9.25 20.15
CA SER A 393 4.04 -9.16 20.86
C SER A 393 4.39 -7.70 21.15
N VAL A 394 4.16 -6.78 20.19
CA VAL A 394 4.35 -5.33 20.40
C VAL A 394 3.44 -4.83 21.54
N TYR A 395 2.15 -5.17 21.52
CA TYR A 395 1.23 -4.74 22.57
C TYR A 395 1.65 -5.24 23.96
N ARG A 396 2.05 -6.52 24.05
CA ARG A 396 2.54 -7.09 25.31
C ARG A 396 3.81 -6.40 25.82
N SER A 397 4.74 -6.05 24.93
CA SER A 397 5.97 -5.35 25.33
C SER A 397 5.74 -3.93 25.85
N ILE A 398 4.64 -3.29 25.46
CA ILE A 398 4.27 -1.94 25.90
C ILE A 398 3.47 -1.96 27.19
N LEU A 399 2.67 -3.00 27.40
CA LEU A 399 1.83 -3.13 28.60
C LEU A 399 2.59 -3.75 29.80
N GLY A 400 3.74 -4.38 29.60
CA GLY A 400 4.60 -5.00 30.61
C GLY A 400 4.22 -6.46 30.79
#